data_6f26b542611718004eee1cd6ad4ca1a9
#
_entry.id   6f26b542611718004eee1cd6ad4ca1a9
#
_cell.length_a   1.000
_cell.length_b   1.000
_cell.length_c   1.000
_cell.angle_alpha   90.00
_cell.angle_beta   90.00
_cell.angle_gamma   90.00
#
_symmetry.space_group_name_H-M   'P 1'
#
loop_
_entity.id
_entity.type
_entity.pdbx_description
1 polymer ?
#
loop_
_entity_poly.entity_id
_entity_poly.type
_entity_poly.pdbx_seq_one_letter_code
_entity_poly.pdbx_strand_id
1 'polypeptide(L)'
;MPSFIPSSIARRLVLAASALVLAAPVLAQEKYPSRPVEIIVPWGPGGGADQLGRLASKLMEPSLGTSFPVINVPGATGATGMAKLLAGEADGYSMAIYIADTNALLAGQSPRWTMDDIRPVAVMMQVPSFIFVAQNGRFKDWAQFEKEARAKPNTLRVATLGFGSVDDMTLTYLASKGIKVVEVPYAKPSERYVSVIGGHVDALYEQAGDVRQFIVNQQIRPILIFGKERLPAFRDVPSSYELGYRIALPQFRSFVVKGGTPAARVKALSDAMAKVAAHPEYKAFLEEQYAAKNSYIPADKAEAYFRTQLADMKAAQASATPR
;
A
#
# COMPACT_ATOMS: atom_id res chain seq x y z
N MET A 1 -45.95 35.32 -63.79
CA MET A 1 -46.68 35.48 -62.51
C MET A 1 -45.89 34.72 -61.42
N PRO A 2 -45.30 35.42 -60.42
CA PRO A 2 -44.60 34.77 -59.35
C PRO A 2 -45.60 34.37 -58.24
N SER A 3 -45.60 33.11 -57.85
CA SER A 3 -46.46 32.54 -56.77
C SER A 3 -45.89 32.92 -55.41
N PHE A 4 -46.67 33.70 -54.63
CA PHE A 4 -46.40 34.04 -53.26
C PHE A 4 -46.66 32.84 -52.36
N ILE A 5 -45.63 32.35 -51.65
CA ILE A 5 -45.76 31.37 -50.54
C ILE A 5 -46.18 32.17 -49.30
N PRO A 6 -47.28 31.81 -48.62
CA PRO A 6 -47.75 32.59 -47.48
C PRO A 6 -46.79 32.49 -46.30
N SER A 7 -46.40 33.62 -45.72
CA SER A 7 -45.45 33.82 -44.62
C SER A 7 -45.75 33.02 -43.34
N SER A 8 -46.95 32.49 -43.19
CA SER A 8 -47.40 31.67 -42.08
C SER A 8 -46.81 30.27 -42.02
N ILE A 9 -46.52 29.66 -43.20
CA ILE A 9 -45.94 28.32 -43.29
C ILE A 9 -44.43 28.37 -42.99
N ALA A 10 -43.72 29.36 -43.46
CA ALA A 10 -42.29 29.54 -43.17
C ALA A 10 -42.05 29.76 -41.66
N ARG A 11 -42.92 30.54 -40.98
CA ARG A 11 -42.82 30.74 -39.51
C ARG A 11 -43.07 29.49 -38.69
N ARG A 12 -43.97 28.59 -39.11
CA ARG A 12 -44.25 27.33 -38.43
C ARG A 12 -43.13 26.30 -38.61
N LEU A 13 -42.48 26.28 -39.76
CA LEU A 13 -41.31 25.41 -39.99
C LEU A 13 -40.06 25.86 -39.19
N VAL A 14 -39.83 27.15 -39.03
CA VAL A 14 -38.72 27.66 -38.20
C VAL A 14 -38.97 27.38 -36.71
N LEU A 15 -40.18 27.44 -36.21
CA LEU A 15 -40.52 27.13 -34.81
C LEU A 15 -40.43 25.61 -34.52
N ALA A 16 -40.77 24.74 -35.51
CA ALA A 16 -40.63 23.31 -35.37
C ALA A 16 -39.15 22.86 -35.38
N ALA A 17 -38.29 23.50 -36.18
CA ALA A 17 -36.86 23.24 -36.25
C ALA A 17 -36.15 23.67 -34.93
N SER A 18 -36.59 24.77 -34.31
CA SER A 18 -36.04 25.26 -33.03
C SER A 18 -36.40 24.38 -31.83
N ALA A 19 -37.52 23.66 -31.86
CA ALA A 19 -37.92 22.72 -30.82
C ALA A 19 -37.17 21.38 -30.86
N LEU A 20 -36.62 21.01 -32.02
CA LEU A 20 -35.86 19.76 -32.17
C LEU A 20 -34.41 19.85 -31.66
N VAL A 21 -33.85 21.06 -31.51
CA VAL A 21 -32.48 21.27 -31.06
C VAL A 21 -32.33 21.20 -29.53
N LEU A 22 -33.46 21.29 -28.77
CA LEU A 22 -33.43 21.28 -27.29
C LEU A 22 -33.62 19.90 -26.66
N ALA A 23 -33.78 18.85 -27.45
CA ALA A 23 -33.83 17.48 -26.98
C ALA A 23 -32.46 16.77 -27.15
N ALA A 24 -31.35 17.45 -26.79
CA ALA A 24 -30.14 16.72 -26.52
C ALA A 24 -30.44 15.74 -25.36
N PRO A 25 -30.24 14.42 -25.51
CA PRO A 25 -30.38 13.54 -24.38
C PRO A 25 -29.41 14.05 -23.31
N VAL A 26 -29.94 14.50 -22.19
CA VAL A 26 -29.16 14.59 -20.96
C VAL A 26 -28.73 13.15 -20.73
N LEU A 27 -27.51 12.81 -21.17
CA LEU A 27 -26.87 11.55 -20.80
C LEU A 27 -26.87 11.60 -19.28
N ALA A 28 -27.85 10.93 -18.70
CA ALA A 28 -27.91 10.74 -17.25
C ALA A 28 -26.55 10.18 -16.88
N GLN A 29 -25.76 10.97 -16.17
CA GLN A 29 -24.43 10.60 -15.74
C GLN A 29 -24.60 9.31 -14.96
N GLU A 30 -24.17 8.18 -15.55
CA GLU A 30 -24.38 6.84 -15.01
C GLU A 30 -23.88 6.85 -13.56
N LYS A 31 -24.79 6.52 -12.61
CA LYS A 31 -24.45 6.52 -11.19
C LYS A 31 -23.27 5.58 -10.97
N TYR A 32 -22.15 6.14 -10.57
CA TYR A 32 -20.97 5.36 -10.21
C TYR A 32 -20.80 5.30 -8.69
N PRO A 33 -20.52 4.12 -8.12
CA PRO A 33 -20.57 2.80 -8.76
C PRO A 33 -22.02 2.29 -8.90
N SER A 34 -22.32 1.57 -10.01
CA SER A 34 -23.61 0.92 -10.27
C SER A 34 -23.56 -0.60 -10.04
N ARG A 35 -22.36 -1.15 -9.77
CA ARG A 35 -22.10 -2.56 -9.49
C ARG A 35 -20.95 -2.69 -8.48
N PRO A 36 -20.69 -3.88 -7.91
CA PRO A 36 -19.58 -4.10 -7.00
C PRO A 36 -18.23 -3.65 -7.55
N VAL A 37 -17.37 -3.07 -6.67
CA VAL A 37 -16.01 -2.67 -6.96
C VAL A 37 -15.05 -3.65 -6.29
N GLU A 38 -14.29 -4.41 -7.06
CA GLU A 38 -13.34 -5.39 -6.54
C GLU A 38 -12.14 -4.70 -5.86
N ILE A 39 -11.74 -5.19 -4.68
CA ILE A 39 -10.48 -4.81 -4.03
C ILE A 39 -9.50 -5.97 -4.14
N ILE A 40 -8.48 -5.81 -4.97
CA ILE A 40 -7.37 -6.74 -5.13
C ILE A 40 -6.37 -6.50 -4.02
N VAL A 41 -6.07 -7.54 -3.23
CA VAL A 41 -4.99 -7.54 -2.25
C VAL A 41 -3.84 -8.38 -2.81
N PRO A 42 -2.72 -7.76 -3.25
CA PRO A 42 -1.57 -8.48 -3.83
C PRO A 42 -0.78 -9.35 -2.84
N TRP A 43 -1.37 -9.71 -1.70
CA TRP A 43 -0.76 -10.42 -0.58
C TRP A 43 -1.70 -11.48 -0.04
N GLY A 44 -1.13 -12.45 0.70
CA GLY A 44 -1.93 -13.49 1.34
C GLY A 44 -2.87 -12.93 2.43
N PRO A 45 -3.93 -13.67 2.77
CA PRO A 45 -4.87 -13.26 3.81
C PRO A 45 -4.21 -13.16 5.19
N GLY A 46 -4.76 -12.30 6.07
CA GLY A 46 -4.35 -12.12 7.46
C GLY A 46 -3.17 -11.16 7.66
N GLY A 47 -2.48 -10.70 6.61
CA GLY A 47 -1.48 -9.62 6.69
C GLY A 47 -2.15 -8.24 6.74
N GLY A 48 -1.37 -7.21 7.08
CA GLY A 48 -1.92 -5.87 7.26
C GLY A 48 -2.55 -5.25 6.03
N ALA A 49 -2.10 -5.62 4.82
CA ALA A 49 -2.77 -5.20 3.58
C ALA A 49 -4.18 -5.81 3.47
N ASP A 50 -4.36 -7.07 3.82
CA ASP A 50 -5.66 -7.75 3.84
C ASP A 50 -6.58 -7.16 4.91
N GLN A 51 -6.06 -6.91 6.11
CA GLN A 51 -6.80 -6.28 7.21
C GLN A 51 -7.34 -4.89 6.80
N LEU A 52 -6.48 -4.03 6.21
CA LEU A 52 -6.89 -2.72 5.72
C LEU A 52 -7.92 -2.84 4.57
N GLY A 53 -7.71 -3.77 3.64
CA GLY A 53 -8.62 -4.01 2.51
C GLY A 53 -10.03 -4.36 2.98
N ARG A 54 -10.15 -5.25 3.96
CA ARG A 54 -11.45 -5.68 4.53
C ARG A 54 -12.11 -4.57 5.35
N LEU A 55 -11.33 -3.81 6.13
CA LEU A 55 -11.86 -2.67 6.88
C LEU A 55 -12.38 -1.58 5.93
N ALA A 56 -11.61 -1.23 4.90
CA ALA A 56 -12.03 -0.25 3.90
C ALA A 56 -13.28 -0.72 3.13
N SER A 57 -13.32 -2.01 2.70
CA SER A 57 -14.50 -2.62 2.11
C SER A 57 -15.75 -2.35 2.94
N LYS A 58 -15.74 -2.77 4.20
CA LYS A 58 -16.84 -2.60 5.16
C LYS A 58 -17.27 -1.14 5.31
N LEU A 59 -16.33 -0.21 5.44
CA LEU A 59 -16.63 1.20 5.73
C LEU A 59 -17.00 2.02 4.49
N MET A 60 -16.64 1.57 3.27
CA MET A 60 -17.03 2.23 2.02
C MET A 60 -18.45 1.89 1.58
N GLU A 61 -18.93 0.67 1.86
CA GLU A 61 -20.26 0.17 1.44
C GLU A 61 -21.40 1.15 1.73
N PRO A 62 -21.56 1.69 2.97
CA PRO A 62 -22.65 2.62 3.26
C PRO A 62 -22.58 3.93 2.47
N SER A 63 -21.37 4.39 2.10
CA SER A 63 -21.18 5.67 1.45
C SER A 63 -21.39 5.64 -0.06
N LEU A 64 -21.20 4.47 -0.69
CA LEU A 64 -21.30 4.29 -2.14
C LEU A 64 -22.48 3.40 -2.55
N GLY A 65 -23.12 2.72 -1.61
CA GLY A 65 -24.31 1.91 -1.83
C GLY A 65 -24.04 0.66 -2.69
N THR A 66 -22.83 0.14 -2.65
CA THR A 66 -22.42 -1.09 -3.34
C THR A 66 -21.41 -1.86 -2.52
N SER A 67 -21.24 -3.15 -2.77
CA SER A 67 -20.26 -3.98 -2.08
C SER A 67 -18.85 -3.84 -2.67
N PHE A 68 -17.86 -4.15 -1.85
CA PHE A 68 -16.43 -4.11 -2.18
C PHE A 68 -15.79 -5.47 -1.89
N PRO A 69 -16.03 -6.52 -2.73
CA PRO A 69 -15.43 -7.83 -2.51
C PRO A 69 -13.90 -7.75 -2.51
N VAL A 70 -13.29 -8.39 -1.50
CA VAL A 70 -11.83 -8.44 -1.33
C VAL A 70 -11.32 -9.77 -1.82
N ILE A 71 -10.36 -9.75 -2.73
CA ILE A 71 -9.69 -10.94 -3.25
C ILE A 71 -8.18 -10.87 -3.04
N ASN A 72 -7.60 -11.96 -2.55
CA ASN A 72 -6.17 -12.07 -2.35
C ASN A 72 -5.51 -12.69 -3.59
N VAL A 73 -4.53 -12.02 -4.18
CA VAL A 73 -3.77 -12.44 -5.36
C VAL A 73 -2.27 -12.31 -5.06
N PRO A 74 -1.70 -13.18 -4.19
CA PRO A 74 -0.32 -13.07 -3.76
C PRO A 74 0.66 -13.54 -4.85
N GLY A 75 1.92 -13.09 -4.74
CA GLY A 75 3.04 -13.58 -5.53
C GLY A 75 3.96 -12.47 -6.03
N ALA A 76 5.26 -12.81 -6.15
CA ALA A 76 6.31 -11.95 -6.71
C ALA A 76 6.31 -10.53 -6.09
N THR A 77 6.33 -10.44 -4.75
CA THR A 77 6.35 -9.17 -3.99
C THR A 77 5.19 -8.23 -4.40
N GLY A 78 4.00 -8.81 -4.68
CA GLY A 78 2.80 -8.09 -5.08
C GLY A 78 2.62 -7.89 -6.60
N ALA A 79 3.62 -8.23 -7.42
CA ALA A 79 3.55 -8.04 -8.87
C ALA A 79 2.41 -8.84 -9.53
N THR A 80 2.06 -10.02 -8.99
CA THR A 80 0.96 -10.84 -9.53
C THR A 80 -0.39 -10.13 -9.38
N GLY A 81 -0.68 -9.57 -8.21
CA GLY A 81 -1.92 -8.81 -7.98
C GLY A 81 -1.97 -7.52 -8.79
N MET A 82 -0.83 -6.82 -8.94
CA MET A 82 -0.75 -5.64 -9.81
C MET A 82 -0.99 -6.00 -11.27
N ALA A 83 -0.45 -7.12 -11.76
CA ALA A 83 -0.71 -7.58 -13.12
C ALA A 83 -2.21 -7.84 -13.36
N LYS A 84 -2.94 -8.39 -12.36
CA LYS A 84 -4.40 -8.54 -12.42
C LYS A 84 -5.10 -7.19 -12.56
N LEU A 85 -4.74 -6.18 -11.75
CA LEU A 85 -5.30 -4.84 -11.85
C LEU A 85 -5.07 -4.24 -13.25
N LEU A 86 -3.83 -4.33 -13.73
CA LEU A 86 -3.41 -3.70 -14.98
C LEU A 86 -3.97 -4.40 -16.24
N ALA A 87 -4.30 -5.69 -16.14
CA ALA A 87 -4.98 -6.42 -17.22
C ALA A 87 -6.47 -6.07 -17.33
N GLY A 88 -7.08 -5.53 -16.27
CA GLY A 88 -8.50 -5.14 -16.26
C GLY A 88 -8.78 -3.85 -17.02
N GLU A 89 -10.04 -3.40 -17.04
CA GLU A 89 -10.46 -2.14 -17.64
C GLU A 89 -10.11 -0.95 -16.75
N ALA A 90 -9.84 0.22 -17.37
CA ALA A 90 -9.60 1.48 -16.65
C ALA A 90 -10.94 2.17 -16.31
N ASP A 91 -11.87 1.44 -15.72
CA ASP A 91 -13.24 1.89 -15.44
C ASP A 91 -13.52 2.16 -13.96
N GLY A 92 -12.54 1.91 -13.08
CA GLY A 92 -12.65 2.14 -11.64
C GLY A 92 -13.44 1.07 -10.88
N TYR A 93 -13.83 -0.04 -11.52
CA TYR A 93 -14.49 -1.17 -10.84
C TYR A 93 -13.52 -2.21 -10.28
N SER A 94 -12.22 -1.98 -10.44
CA SER A 94 -11.16 -2.71 -9.75
C SER A 94 -10.21 -1.72 -9.10
N MET A 95 -9.96 -1.92 -7.80
CA MET A 95 -8.91 -1.23 -7.03
C MET A 95 -7.90 -2.26 -6.54
N ALA A 96 -6.67 -1.84 -6.29
CA ALA A 96 -5.70 -2.69 -5.61
C ALA A 96 -5.15 -1.99 -4.36
N ILE A 97 -4.85 -2.78 -3.33
CA ILE A 97 -3.96 -2.33 -2.26
C ILE A 97 -2.55 -2.19 -2.85
N TYR A 98 -1.96 -1.01 -2.69
CA TYR A 98 -0.62 -0.68 -3.13
C TYR A 98 0.21 -0.28 -1.93
N ILE A 99 1.28 -1.01 -1.68
CA ILE A 99 2.14 -0.82 -0.51
C ILE A 99 3.56 -0.43 -0.89
N ALA A 100 4.35 -0.05 0.08
CA ALA A 100 5.73 0.37 -0.13
C ALA A 100 6.57 -0.69 -0.87
N ASP A 101 6.39 -1.99 -0.56
CA ASP A 101 7.10 -3.07 -1.25
C ASP A 101 6.73 -3.17 -2.73
N THR A 102 5.45 -2.97 -3.06
CA THR A 102 4.99 -2.95 -4.46
C THR A 102 5.56 -1.73 -5.19
N ASN A 103 5.68 -0.57 -4.50
CA ASN A 103 6.32 0.63 -5.02
C ASN A 103 7.83 0.43 -5.22
N ALA A 104 8.48 -0.32 -4.33
CA ALA A 104 9.90 -0.63 -4.38
C ALA A 104 10.29 -1.40 -5.65
N LEU A 105 9.39 -2.23 -6.20
CA LEU A 105 9.62 -2.92 -7.47
C LEU A 105 9.88 -1.97 -8.64
N LEU A 106 9.41 -0.72 -8.56
CA LEU A 106 9.68 0.31 -9.57
C LEU A 106 11.09 0.90 -9.47
N ALA A 107 11.82 0.61 -8.39
CA ALA A 107 13.22 0.96 -8.26
C ALA A 107 14.16 -0.06 -8.94
N GLY A 108 13.67 -1.24 -9.28
CA GLY A 108 14.41 -2.29 -9.97
C GLY A 108 14.81 -1.93 -11.40
N GLN A 109 15.70 -2.73 -12.01
CA GLN A 109 16.22 -2.47 -13.36
C GLN A 109 15.18 -2.67 -14.48
N SER A 110 14.17 -3.50 -14.26
CA SER A 110 13.15 -3.84 -15.26
C SER A 110 11.76 -3.87 -14.61
N PRO A 111 11.20 -2.71 -14.25
CA PRO A 111 9.87 -2.65 -13.64
C PRO A 111 8.81 -3.12 -14.64
N ARG A 112 7.83 -3.89 -14.13
CA ARG A 112 6.74 -4.45 -14.94
C ARG A 112 5.62 -3.45 -15.22
N TRP A 113 5.61 -2.32 -14.55
CA TRP A 113 4.70 -1.18 -14.72
C TRP A 113 5.41 0.12 -14.31
N THR A 114 4.78 1.24 -14.59
CA THR A 114 5.25 2.58 -14.24
C THR A 114 4.25 3.28 -13.32
N MET A 115 4.61 4.45 -12.80
CA MET A 115 3.66 5.27 -12.03
C MET A 115 2.46 5.72 -12.87
N ASP A 116 2.60 5.84 -14.18
CA ASP A 116 1.52 6.29 -15.06
C ASP A 116 0.49 5.18 -15.36
N ASP A 117 0.86 3.90 -15.13
CA ASP A 117 -0.05 2.75 -15.28
C ASP A 117 -1.03 2.63 -14.10
N ILE A 118 -0.82 3.38 -13.02
CA ILE A 118 -1.68 3.40 -11.83
C ILE A 118 -2.12 4.82 -11.49
N ARG A 119 -3.27 4.93 -10.84
CA ARG A 119 -3.77 6.20 -10.31
C ARG A 119 -4.13 6.06 -8.84
N PRO A 120 -3.50 6.84 -7.95
CA PRO A 120 -3.79 6.79 -6.53
C PRO A 120 -5.22 7.20 -6.20
N VAL A 121 -5.84 6.49 -5.26
CA VAL A 121 -7.13 6.83 -4.65
C VAL A 121 -6.92 7.49 -3.29
N ALA A 122 -6.07 6.89 -2.44
CA ALA A 122 -5.65 7.45 -1.15
C ALA A 122 -4.48 6.66 -0.58
N VAL A 123 -3.60 7.32 0.18
CA VAL A 123 -2.75 6.64 1.17
C VAL A 123 -3.54 6.56 2.47
N MET A 124 -3.61 5.37 3.05
CA MET A 124 -4.41 5.15 4.25
C MET A 124 -3.55 4.92 5.49
N MET A 125 -2.36 4.36 5.37
CA MET A 125 -1.54 4.02 6.53
C MET A 125 -0.05 4.25 6.27
N GLN A 126 0.66 4.73 7.29
CA GLN A 126 2.11 4.89 7.32
C GLN A 126 2.64 4.37 8.65
N VAL A 127 3.56 3.40 8.59
CA VAL A 127 4.12 2.74 9.77
C VAL A 127 5.61 2.48 9.57
N PRO A 128 6.44 2.53 10.62
CA PRO A 128 7.82 2.07 10.53
C PRO A 128 7.88 0.54 10.49
N SER A 129 8.98 0.02 9.95
CA SER A 129 9.30 -1.40 10.03
C SER A 129 10.22 -1.68 11.21
N PHE A 130 10.28 -2.94 11.61
CA PHE A 130 11.04 -3.41 12.76
C PHE A 130 11.83 -4.68 12.42
N ILE A 131 12.82 -4.97 13.25
CA ILE A 131 13.35 -6.32 13.42
C ILE A 131 12.80 -6.89 14.73
N PHE A 132 12.15 -8.06 14.62
CA PHE A 132 11.67 -8.85 15.75
C PHE A 132 12.49 -10.11 15.88
N VAL A 133 12.60 -10.61 17.12
CA VAL A 133 13.18 -11.90 17.46
C VAL A 133 12.22 -12.69 18.35
N ALA A 134 12.40 -14.01 18.44
CA ALA A 134 11.61 -14.82 19.37
C ALA A 134 11.84 -14.35 20.81
N GLN A 135 10.76 -14.26 21.61
CA GLN A 135 10.81 -13.77 22.98
C GLN A 135 11.78 -14.59 23.85
N ASN A 136 11.75 -15.91 23.70
CA ASN A 136 12.63 -16.84 24.41
C ASN A 136 13.86 -17.23 23.59
N GLY A 137 14.11 -16.54 22.46
CA GLY A 137 15.25 -16.76 21.61
C GLY A 137 16.57 -16.30 22.22
N ARG A 138 17.66 -16.54 21.50
CA ARG A 138 19.03 -16.23 21.93
C ARG A 138 19.34 -14.73 21.95
N PHE A 139 18.65 -13.92 21.13
CA PHE A 139 18.83 -12.48 21.07
C PHE A 139 17.83 -11.76 21.98
N LYS A 140 18.29 -10.81 22.77
CA LYS A 140 17.46 -10.00 23.68
C LYS A 140 17.32 -8.55 23.20
N ASP A 141 18.28 -8.07 22.43
CA ASP A 141 18.39 -6.71 21.94
C ASP A 141 19.15 -6.66 20.60
N TRP A 142 19.16 -5.47 20.00
CA TRP A 142 19.86 -5.24 18.73
C TRP A 142 21.38 -5.41 18.86
N ALA A 143 21.99 -5.00 19.97
CA ALA A 143 23.45 -5.07 20.15
C ALA A 143 23.97 -6.51 20.08
N GLN A 144 23.23 -7.46 20.65
CA GLN A 144 23.57 -8.89 20.57
C GLN A 144 23.42 -9.42 19.14
N PHE A 145 22.30 -9.06 18.45
CA PHE A 145 22.07 -9.47 17.08
C PHE A 145 23.14 -8.89 16.14
N GLU A 146 23.42 -7.60 16.22
CA GLU A 146 24.44 -6.92 15.42
C GLU A 146 25.83 -7.51 15.63
N LYS A 147 26.22 -7.72 16.89
CA LYS A 147 27.53 -8.30 17.25
C LYS A 147 27.72 -9.66 16.57
N GLU A 148 26.71 -10.53 16.58
CA GLU A 148 26.81 -11.85 15.94
C GLU A 148 26.77 -11.75 14.42
N ALA A 149 25.93 -10.90 13.83
CA ALA A 149 25.89 -10.68 12.38
C ALA A 149 27.22 -10.19 11.82
N ARG A 150 27.94 -9.32 12.59
CA ARG A 150 29.29 -8.86 12.23
C ARG A 150 30.36 -9.94 12.41
N ALA A 151 30.27 -10.72 13.48
CA ALA A 151 31.24 -11.76 13.78
C ALA A 151 31.11 -12.97 12.83
N LYS A 152 29.89 -13.26 12.39
CA LYS A 152 29.56 -14.41 11.51
C LYS A 152 28.66 -13.95 10.35
N PRO A 153 29.23 -13.27 9.34
CA PRO A 153 28.47 -12.77 8.20
C PRO A 153 27.70 -13.90 7.49
N ASN A 154 26.49 -13.60 7.01
CA ASN A 154 25.61 -14.53 6.26
C ASN A 154 25.28 -15.83 7.01
N THR A 155 25.16 -15.79 8.33
CA THR A 155 24.73 -16.94 9.14
C THR A 155 23.36 -16.74 9.77
N LEU A 156 22.98 -15.49 10.11
CA LEU A 156 21.68 -15.16 10.66
C LEU A 156 20.64 -15.07 9.57
N ARG A 157 19.50 -15.73 9.77
CA ARG A 157 18.37 -15.77 8.83
C ARG A 157 17.31 -14.76 9.26
N VAL A 158 16.85 -13.93 8.33
CA VAL A 158 15.80 -12.95 8.54
C VAL A 158 14.62 -13.24 7.61
N ALA A 159 13.44 -13.45 8.16
CA ALA A 159 12.21 -13.63 7.39
C ALA A 159 11.76 -12.29 6.81
N THR A 160 11.42 -12.26 5.51
CA THR A 160 11.05 -11.06 4.74
C THR A 160 9.90 -11.35 3.78
N LEU A 161 9.40 -10.29 3.14
CA LEU A 161 8.45 -10.38 2.02
C LEU A 161 9.10 -10.92 0.72
N GLY A 162 10.40 -10.69 0.55
CA GLY A 162 11.17 -11.16 -0.60
C GLY A 162 11.97 -10.07 -1.30
N PHE A 163 12.70 -10.50 -2.31
CA PHE A 163 13.65 -9.66 -3.05
C PHE A 163 12.95 -8.50 -3.78
N GLY A 164 13.62 -7.35 -3.82
CA GLY A 164 13.11 -6.10 -4.38
C GLY A 164 12.10 -5.37 -3.48
N SER A 165 11.79 -5.90 -2.29
CA SER A 165 10.95 -5.25 -1.29
C SER A 165 11.71 -4.17 -0.50
N VAL A 166 10.99 -3.42 0.32
CA VAL A 166 11.57 -2.51 1.32
C VAL A 166 12.45 -3.26 2.32
N ASP A 167 12.06 -4.50 2.65
CA ASP A 167 12.82 -5.39 3.54
C ASP A 167 14.20 -5.68 2.95
N ASP A 168 14.24 -6.13 1.68
CA ASP A 168 15.48 -6.43 0.94
C ASP A 168 16.37 -5.17 0.81
N MET A 169 15.80 -4.04 0.45
CA MET A 169 16.53 -2.77 0.37
C MET A 169 17.16 -2.39 1.71
N THR A 170 16.41 -2.56 2.79
CA THR A 170 16.88 -2.24 4.16
C THR A 170 17.98 -3.20 4.60
N LEU A 171 17.82 -4.51 4.35
CA LEU A 171 18.84 -5.51 4.68
C LEU A 171 20.09 -5.32 3.82
N THR A 172 19.95 -4.95 2.55
CA THR A 172 21.09 -4.62 1.66
C THR A 172 21.85 -3.39 2.18
N TYR A 173 21.14 -2.35 2.65
CA TYR A 173 21.78 -1.22 3.30
C TYR A 173 22.53 -1.64 4.58
N LEU A 174 21.94 -2.46 5.44
CA LEU A 174 22.63 -2.98 6.64
C LEU A 174 23.86 -3.82 6.26
N ALA A 175 23.78 -4.61 5.19
CA ALA A 175 24.93 -5.35 4.68
C ALA A 175 26.10 -4.44 4.26
N SER A 176 25.82 -3.28 3.66
CA SER A 176 26.83 -2.25 3.35
C SER A 176 27.50 -1.66 4.60
N LYS A 177 26.84 -1.76 5.76
CA LYS A 177 27.37 -1.35 7.08
C LYS A 177 28.01 -2.52 7.84
N GLY A 178 28.23 -3.66 7.16
CA GLY A 178 28.88 -4.84 7.73
C GLY A 178 27.94 -5.80 8.50
N ILE A 179 26.62 -5.56 8.47
CA ILE A 179 25.61 -6.41 9.11
C ILE A 179 25.00 -7.28 8.01
N LYS A 180 25.67 -8.41 7.71
CA LYS A 180 25.28 -9.32 6.63
C LYS A 180 24.46 -10.49 7.16
N VAL A 181 23.24 -10.62 6.68
CA VAL A 181 22.28 -11.68 7.03
C VAL A 181 21.83 -12.45 5.80
N VAL A 182 21.19 -13.59 5.99
CA VAL A 182 20.52 -14.36 4.94
C VAL A 182 19.05 -13.99 4.93
N GLU A 183 18.58 -13.45 3.85
CA GLU A 183 17.16 -13.19 3.63
C GLU A 183 16.41 -14.49 3.32
N VAL A 184 15.29 -14.74 4.01
CA VAL A 184 14.43 -15.91 3.79
C VAL A 184 13.02 -15.40 3.44
N PRO A 185 12.64 -15.41 2.15
CA PRO A 185 11.36 -14.89 1.70
C PRO A 185 10.19 -15.81 2.03
N TYR A 186 9.07 -15.25 2.47
CA TYR A 186 7.82 -15.93 2.73
C TYR A 186 6.65 -15.21 2.03
N ALA A 187 5.97 -15.90 1.13
CA ALA A 187 4.80 -15.36 0.45
C ALA A 187 3.55 -15.23 1.34
N LYS A 188 3.45 -16.09 2.38
CA LYS A 188 2.31 -16.11 3.29
C LYS A 188 2.67 -15.49 4.65
N PRO A 189 1.93 -14.45 5.09
CA PRO A 189 2.17 -13.80 6.39
C PRO A 189 2.17 -14.78 7.58
N SER A 190 1.21 -15.73 7.62
CA SER A 190 1.10 -16.69 8.71
C SER A 190 2.34 -17.59 8.86
N GLU A 191 2.91 -18.05 7.73
CA GLU A 191 4.14 -18.85 7.74
C GLU A 191 5.34 -17.98 8.16
N ARG A 192 5.42 -16.74 7.67
CA ARG A 192 6.48 -15.78 8.00
C ARG A 192 6.52 -15.46 9.48
N TYR A 193 5.35 -15.17 10.10
CA TYR A 193 5.29 -14.77 11.52
C TYR A 193 5.65 -15.92 12.46
N VAL A 194 5.20 -17.14 12.18
CA VAL A 194 5.51 -18.28 13.05
C VAL A 194 6.92 -18.83 12.85
N SER A 195 7.58 -18.50 11.73
CA SER A 195 8.93 -19.00 11.45
C SER A 195 9.97 -18.54 12.47
N VAL A 196 9.85 -17.30 12.98
CA VAL A 196 10.74 -16.78 14.03
C VAL A 196 10.44 -17.39 15.39
N ILE A 197 9.17 -17.65 15.70
CA ILE A 197 8.74 -18.28 16.96
C ILE A 197 9.26 -19.72 17.03
N GLY A 198 9.17 -20.43 15.91
CA GLY A 198 9.63 -21.82 15.78
C GLY A 198 11.14 -21.98 15.59
N GLY A 199 11.92 -20.89 15.54
CA GLY A 199 13.37 -20.93 15.35
C GLY A 199 13.82 -21.34 13.94
N HIS A 200 12.91 -21.33 12.96
CA HIS A 200 13.27 -21.58 11.54
C HIS A 200 14.06 -20.42 10.95
N VAL A 201 13.91 -19.22 11.51
CA VAL A 201 14.72 -18.03 11.24
C VAL A 201 15.12 -17.38 12.56
N ASP A 202 16.16 -16.54 12.53
CA ASP A 202 16.69 -15.85 13.72
C ASP A 202 15.96 -14.55 14.01
N ALA A 203 15.40 -13.90 12.97
CA ALA A 203 14.66 -12.66 13.10
C ALA A 203 13.56 -12.56 12.02
N LEU A 204 12.65 -11.63 12.25
CA LEU A 204 11.56 -11.26 11.35
C LEU A 204 11.61 -9.76 11.06
N TYR A 205 11.59 -9.36 9.80
CA TYR A 205 11.35 -7.99 9.38
C TYR A 205 9.83 -7.80 9.19
N GLU A 206 9.21 -6.88 9.94
CA GLU A 206 7.75 -6.68 9.88
C GLU A 206 7.32 -5.36 10.52
N GLN A 207 6.05 -4.98 10.36
CA GLN A 207 5.40 -3.88 11.05
C GLN A 207 4.76 -4.39 12.36
N ALA A 208 4.87 -3.59 13.44
CA ALA A 208 4.44 -4.02 14.76
C ALA A 208 2.93 -4.33 14.84
N GLY A 209 2.10 -3.61 14.08
CA GLY A 209 0.66 -3.85 14.05
C GLY A 209 0.29 -5.20 13.45
N ASP A 210 0.97 -5.64 12.39
CA ASP A 210 0.69 -6.89 11.70
C ASP A 210 0.96 -8.11 12.60
N VAL A 211 1.90 -7.97 13.52
CA VAL A 211 2.31 -9.00 14.47
C VAL A 211 1.92 -8.68 15.92
N ARG A 212 1.03 -7.69 16.12
CA ARG A 212 0.60 -7.22 17.46
C ARG A 212 0.20 -8.35 18.39
N GLN A 213 -0.54 -9.33 17.90
CA GLN A 213 -0.97 -10.47 18.71
C GLN A 213 0.21 -11.27 19.27
N PHE A 214 1.26 -11.47 18.49
CA PHE A 214 2.46 -12.19 18.94
C PHE A 214 3.29 -11.36 19.92
N ILE A 215 3.27 -10.01 19.80
CA ILE A 215 3.92 -9.10 20.76
C ILE A 215 3.18 -9.15 22.11
N VAL A 216 1.83 -8.99 22.09
CA VAL A 216 0.99 -9.00 23.29
C VAL A 216 1.08 -10.34 24.02
N ASN A 217 1.11 -11.44 23.27
CA ASN A 217 1.27 -12.80 23.83
C ASN A 217 2.73 -13.13 24.21
N GLN A 218 3.64 -12.17 24.16
CA GLN A 218 5.06 -12.33 24.49
C GLN A 218 5.74 -13.50 23.75
N GLN A 219 5.39 -13.71 22.50
CA GLN A 219 6.00 -14.73 21.63
C GLN A 219 7.19 -14.16 20.84
N ILE A 220 7.14 -12.87 20.51
CA ILE A 220 8.21 -12.12 19.85
C ILE A 220 8.43 -10.79 20.56
N ARG A 221 9.63 -10.22 20.36
CA ARG A 221 9.96 -8.85 20.81
C ARG A 221 10.62 -8.06 19.69
N PRO A 222 10.34 -6.74 19.56
CA PRO A 222 11.09 -5.86 18.70
C PRO A 222 12.46 -5.56 19.29
N ILE A 223 13.49 -5.48 18.45
CA ILE A 223 14.87 -5.13 18.87
C ILE A 223 15.44 -3.94 18.10
N LEU A 224 14.83 -3.53 16.99
CA LEU A 224 15.21 -2.37 16.19
C LEU A 224 13.99 -1.78 15.49
N ILE A 225 13.89 -0.45 15.44
CA ILE A 225 12.91 0.30 14.64
C ILE A 225 13.64 0.99 13.48
N PHE A 226 13.16 0.81 12.25
CA PHE A 226 13.65 1.59 11.11
C PHE A 226 12.92 2.93 11.04
N GLY A 227 13.46 3.90 11.76
CA GLY A 227 12.88 5.22 11.94
C GLY A 227 13.89 6.26 12.39
N LYS A 228 13.50 7.54 12.30
CA LYS A 228 14.32 8.65 12.82
C LYS A 228 14.34 8.69 14.35
N GLU A 229 13.24 8.24 14.96
CA GLU A 229 13.00 8.29 16.40
C GLU A 229 12.40 6.97 16.88
N ARG A 230 12.45 6.74 18.19
CA ARG A 230 11.72 5.63 18.84
C ARG A 230 10.21 5.89 18.80
N LEU A 231 9.43 4.83 18.76
CA LEU A 231 7.98 4.97 18.95
C LEU A 231 7.62 5.03 20.44
N PRO A 232 6.63 5.84 20.84
CA PRO A 232 6.19 5.91 22.24
C PRO A 232 5.75 4.55 22.82
N ALA A 233 5.21 3.65 21.99
CA ALA A 233 4.83 2.31 22.40
C ALA A 233 6.02 1.34 22.60
N PHE A 234 7.20 1.68 22.10
CA PHE A 234 8.43 0.86 22.11
C PHE A 234 9.65 1.68 22.54
N ARG A 235 9.54 2.37 23.70
CA ARG A 235 10.54 3.32 24.20
C ARG A 235 11.92 2.70 24.44
N ASP A 236 11.97 1.41 24.74
CA ASP A 236 13.21 0.68 25.01
C ASP A 236 13.87 0.11 23.74
N VAL A 237 13.20 0.23 22.57
CA VAL A 237 13.71 -0.27 21.31
C VAL A 237 14.41 0.89 20.57
N PRO A 238 15.71 0.77 20.24
CA PRO A 238 16.44 1.83 19.56
C PRO A 238 15.93 2.05 18.14
N SER A 239 16.02 3.28 17.64
CA SER A 239 15.81 3.59 16.23
C SER A 239 17.09 3.38 15.43
N SER A 240 16.93 3.12 14.12
CA SER A 240 18.06 2.98 13.20
C SER A 240 18.95 4.24 13.19
N TYR A 241 18.32 5.42 13.28
CA TYR A 241 19.06 6.71 13.29
C TYR A 241 19.87 6.92 14.57
N GLU A 242 19.36 6.51 15.75
CA GLU A 242 20.12 6.55 17.01
C GLU A 242 21.39 5.70 16.96
N LEU A 243 21.33 4.60 16.22
CA LEU A 243 22.45 3.67 16.01
C LEU A 243 23.38 4.08 14.84
N GLY A 244 23.11 5.22 14.20
CA GLY A 244 23.90 5.73 13.08
C GLY A 244 23.54 5.15 11.72
N TYR A 245 22.52 4.29 11.63
CA TYR A 245 22.00 3.78 10.37
C TYR A 245 20.99 4.77 9.78
N ARG A 246 21.40 5.47 8.73
CA ARG A 246 20.58 6.51 8.07
C ARG A 246 19.60 5.89 7.09
N ILE A 247 18.81 4.91 7.54
CA ILE A 247 17.75 4.27 6.78
C ILE A 247 16.44 4.25 7.58
N ALA A 248 15.39 4.76 6.94
CA ALA A 248 14.04 4.78 7.47
C ALA A 248 13.08 4.78 6.27
N LEU A 249 12.93 3.62 5.62
CA LEU A 249 11.95 3.42 4.57
C LEU A 249 10.63 2.99 5.21
N PRO A 250 9.64 3.90 5.36
CA PRO A 250 8.39 3.54 6.01
C PRO A 250 7.56 2.64 5.11
N GLN A 251 6.85 1.71 5.72
CA GLN A 251 5.76 1.04 5.03
C GLN A 251 4.58 2.01 4.93
N PHE A 252 3.99 2.08 3.74
CA PHE A 252 2.71 2.72 3.54
C PHE A 252 1.72 1.73 2.91
N ARG A 253 0.43 1.93 3.18
CA ARG A 253 -0.65 1.17 2.54
C ARG A 253 -1.64 2.14 1.94
N SER A 254 -1.96 1.92 0.69
CA SER A 254 -2.76 2.81 -0.14
C SER A 254 -3.69 2.03 -1.03
N PHE A 255 -4.61 2.72 -1.70
CA PHE A 255 -5.45 2.18 -2.74
C PHE A 255 -5.13 2.86 -4.06
N VAL A 256 -5.05 2.06 -5.11
CA VAL A 256 -4.85 2.53 -6.48
C VAL A 256 -5.88 1.91 -7.41
N VAL A 257 -6.16 2.58 -8.52
CA VAL A 257 -6.87 2.06 -9.68
C VAL A 257 -5.94 2.05 -10.88
N LYS A 258 -6.31 1.39 -11.97
CA LYS A 258 -5.56 1.41 -13.23
C LYS A 258 -5.46 2.84 -13.77
N GLY A 259 -4.31 3.18 -14.37
CA GLY A 259 -4.11 4.42 -15.12
C GLY A 259 -5.17 4.58 -16.21
N GLY A 260 -5.56 5.82 -16.47
CA GLY A 260 -6.67 6.11 -17.41
C GLY A 260 -8.07 6.02 -16.81
N THR A 261 -8.25 5.57 -15.58
CA THR A 261 -9.56 5.61 -14.89
C THR A 261 -10.11 7.04 -14.87
N PRO A 262 -11.40 7.26 -15.26
CA PRO A 262 -12.00 8.59 -15.31
C PRO A 262 -11.88 9.34 -13.98
N ALA A 263 -11.50 10.62 -14.03
CA ALA A 263 -11.23 11.42 -12.85
C ALA A 263 -12.43 11.50 -11.88
N ALA A 264 -13.66 11.53 -12.41
CA ALA A 264 -14.87 11.56 -11.58
C ALA A 264 -15.04 10.27 -10.75
N ARG A 265 -14.66 9.11 -11.32
CA ARG A 265 -14.73 7.82 -10.61
C ARG A 265 -13.63 7.72 -9.55
N VAL A 266 -12.40 8.18 -9.85
CA VAL A 266 -11.33 8.28 -8.86
C VAL A 266 -11.73 9.19 -7.70
N LYS A 267 -12.35 10.34 -8.03
CA LYS A 267 -12.85 11.28 -7.01
C LYS A 267 -13.90 10.63 -6.11
N ALA A 268 -14.87 9.91 -6.67
CA ALA A 268 -15.90 9.22 -5.88
C ALA A 268 -15.30 8.20 -4.90
N LEU A 269 -14.31 7.41 -5.35
CA LEU A 269 -13.59 6.47 -4.50
C LEU A 269 -12.76 7.20 -3.43
N SER A 270 -12.06 8.28 -3.79
CA SER A 270 -11.26 9.07 -2.86
C SER A 270 -12.11 9.77 -1.80
N ASP A 271 -13.27 10.31 -2.19
CA ASP A 271 -14.24 10.91 -1.24
C ASP A 271 -14.77 9.85 -0.24
N ALA A 272 -14.99 8.62 -0.70
CA ALA A 272 -15.37 7.52 0.19
C ALA A 272 -14.23 7.14 1.14
N MET A 273 -12.97 7.09 0.66
CA MET A 273 -11.79 6.85 1.50
C MET A 273 -11.59 7.97 2.53
N ALA A 274 -11.90 9.21 2.21
CA ALA A 274 -11.88 10.32 3.17
C ALA A 274 -12.86 10.09 4.32
N LYS A 275 -14.06 9.55 4.03
CA LYS A 275 -15.03 9.17 5.08
C LYS A 275 -14.53 7.98 5.91
N VAL A 276 -13.90 6.99 5.27
CA VAL A 276 -13.23 5.90 5.99
C VAL A 276 -12.18 6.46 6.94
N ALA A 277 -11.33 7.38 6.48
CA ALA A 277 -10.27 7.98 7.30
C ALA A 277 -10.81 8.77 8.51
N ALA A 278 -12.01 9.33 8.39
CA ALA A 278 -12.68 10.03 9.50
C ALA A 278 -13.39 9.07 10.48
N HIS A 279 -13.63 7.81 10.09
CA HIS A 279 -14.43 6.87 10.85
C HIS A 279 -13.74 6.43 12.16
N PRO A 280 -14.46 6.34 13.29
CA PRO A 280 -13.85 5.93 14.58
C PRO A 280 -13.17 4.55 14.54
N GLU A 281 -13.77 3.57 13.87
CA GLU A 281 -13.23 2.22 13.73
C GLU A 281 -11.90 2.22 12.98
N TYR A 282 -11.76 3.06 11.95
CA TYR A 282 -10.49 3.20 11.24
C TYR A 282 -9.41 3.88 12.10
N LYS A 283 -9.78 4.88 12.91
CA LYS A 283 -8.85 5.53 13.85
C LYS A 283 -8.36 4.55 14.91
N ALA A 284 -9.26 3.73 15.46
CA ALA A 284 -8.90 2.64 16.37
C ALA A 284 -7.96 1.62 15.70
N PHE A 285 -8.25 1.26 14.44
CA PHE A 285 -7.37 0.39 13.66
C PHE A 285 -5.96 0.99 13.50
N LEU A 286 -5.82 2.30 13.20
CA LEU A 286 -4.50 2.94 13.13
C LEU A 286 -3.73 2.85 14.47
N GLU A 287 -4.41 3.02 15.60
CA GLU A 287 -3.80 2.89 16.93
C GLU A 287 -3.31 1.45 17.19
N GLU A 288 -4.11 0.45 16.83
CA GLU A 288 -3.73 -0.96 16.93
C GLU A 288 -2.57 -1.33 16.02
N GLN A 289 -2.45 -0.65 14.87
CA GLN A 289 -1.35 -0.81 13.91
C GLN A 289 -0.09 -0.02 14.30
N TYR A 290 -0.10 0.73 15.40
CA TYR A 290 0.98 1.68 15.77
C TYR A 290 1.31 2.67 14.64
N ALA A 291 0.30 3.00 13.84
CA ALA A 291 0.43 3.86 12.68
C ALA A 291 0.40 5.35 13.07
N ALA A 292 0.94 6.19 12.20
CA ALA A 292 0.85 7.62 12.37
C ALA A 292 -0.63 8.08 12.30
N LYS A 293 -1.06 8.90 13.25
CA LYS A 293 -2.46 9.39 13.31
C LYS A 293 -2.86 10.21 12.08
N ASN A 294 -1.88 10.85 11.41
CA ASN A 294 -2.03 11.63 10.18
C ASN A 294 -1.65 10.84 8.92
N SER A 295 -1.84 9.54 8.92
CA SER A 295 -1.49 8.65 7.81
C SER A 295 -2.25 8.94 6.52
N TYR A 296 -3.46 9.50 6.60
CA TYR A 296 -4.31 9.72 5.43
C TYR A 296 -3.74 10.81 4.51
N ILE A 297 -3.59 10.47 3.21
CA ILE A 297 -3.24 11.39 2.15
C ILE A 297 -4.24 11.23 1.00
N PRO A 298 -4.98 12.30 0.61
CA PRO A 298 -5.96 12.22 -0.47
C PRO A 298 -5.32 12.03 -1.85
N ALA A 299 -6.12 11.65 -2.84
CA ALA A 299 -5.68 11.27 -4.18
C ALA A 299 -4.79 12.34 -4.86
N ASP A 300 -5.14 13.61 -4.71
CA ASP A 300 -4.41 14.75 -5.31
C ASP A 300 -2.96 14.91 -4.81
N LYS A 301 -2.66 14.37 -3.61
CA LYS A 301 -1.33 14.41 -3.00
C LYS A 301 -0.62 13.06 -2.98
N ALA A 302 -1.37 11.97 -3.17
CA ALA A 302 -0.84 10.62 -3.04
C ALA A 302 0.18 10.26 -4.13
N GLU A 303 0.04 10.78 -5.35
CA GLU A 303 1.02 10.54 -6.42
C GLU A 303 2.39 11.17 -6.09
N ALA A 304 2.40 12.42 -5.63
CA ALA A 304 3.64 13.08 -5.20
C ALA A 304 4.29 12.30 -4.05
N TYR A 305 3.49 11.80 -3.12
CA TYR A 305 3.97 10.94 -2.03
C TYR A 305 4.64 9.66 -2.57
N PHE A 306 4.00 8.92 -3.50
CA PHE A 306 4.59 7.70 -4.08
C PHE A 306 5.90 7.98 -4.80
N ARG A 307 5.97 9.06 -5.59
CA ARG A 307 7.19 9.46 -6.30
C ARG A 307 8.31 9.82 -5.33
N THR A 308 8.01 10.50 -4.23
CA THR A 308 8.99 10.81 -3.17
C THR A 308 9.51 9.52 -2.53
N GLN A 309 8.60 8.60 -2.13
CA GLN A 309 9.00 7.32 -1.56
C GLN A 309 9.87 6.50 -2.52
N LEU A 310 9.52 6.48 -3.82
CA LEU A 310 10.33 5.80 -4.83
C LEU A 310 11.73 6.43 -4.98
N ALA A 311 11.82 7.75 -4.91
CA ALA A 311 13.12 8.44 -4.96
C ALA A 311 13.99 8.09 -3.74
N ASP A 312 13.40 8.05 -2.54
CA ASP A 312 14.09 7.65 -1.31
C ASP A 312 14.57 6.18 -1.39
N MET A 313 13.76 5.27 -1.94
CA MET A 313 14.12 3.88 -2.16
C MET A 313 15.29 3.75 -3.13
N LYS A 314 15.26 4.47 -4.27
CA LYS A 314 16.38 4.49 -5.24
C LYS A 314 17.66 5.06 -4.61
N ALA A 315 17.55 6.11 -3.79
CA ALA A 315 18.69 6.67 -3.08
C ALA A 315 19.29 5.67 -2.07
N ALA A 316 18.44 4.94 -1.35
CA ALA A 316 18.88 3.89 -0.43
C ALA A 316 19.63 2.76 -1.17
N GLN A 317 19.11 2.29 -2.31
CA GLN A 317 19.79 1.30 -3.15
C GLN A 317 21.14 1.79 -3.66
N ALA A 318 21.22 3.03 -4.15
CA ALA A 318 22.46 3.62 -4.66
C ALA A 318 23.53 3.81 -3.55
N SER A 319 23.10 3.98 -2.29
CA SER A 319 24.00 4.11 -1.14
C SER A 319 24.52 2.77 -0.58
N ALA A 320 23.93 1.66 -1.03
CA ALA A 320 24.32 0.32 -0.63
C ALA A 320 25.33 -0.27 -1.62
N THR A 321 26.37 -0.95 -1.12
CA THR A 321 27.28 -1.70 -1.96
C THR A 321 26.51 -2.92 -2.52
N PRO A 322 26.60 -3.23 -3.81
CA PRO A 322 26.00 -4.45 -4.36
C PRO A 322 26.46 -5.70 -3.59
N ARG A 323 25.56 -6.63 -3.41
CA ARG A 323 25.85 -7.92 -2.76
C ARG A 323 26.74 -8.79 -3.61
#